data_19f2906118fe12f45a8545fedec2599a
#
_entry.id   19f2906118fe12f45a8545fedec2599a
#
_cell.length_a   1.000
_cell.length_b   1.000
_cell.length_c   1.000
_cell.angle_alpha   90.00
_cell.angle_beta   90.00
_cell.angle_gamma   90.00
#
_symmetry.space_group_name_H-M   'P 1'
#
loop_
_entity.id
_entity.type
_entity.pdbx_description
1 polymer ?
#
loop_
_entity_poly.entity_id
_entity_poly.type
_entity_poly.pdbx_seq_one_letter_code
_entity_poly.pdbx_strand_id
1 'polypeptide(L)'
;MARRRHGALTGAGLDWTLAALAVAIAIVLYLLADRTNWNGGFGYDGLFYGELATNFGSAVFAHGHVVQPGFEPAPGPPLEGVDSYYIFRIVPSGLVWLGLQISGLTPTHGHVVGIFSALDAFMYGLAVWCWCRGAGLLGLGDREKWLGAIALVVSFAVMRTGGYYPVVTDPTALGLGSLAFYLWLRGWTVALVATVFLTCFTWPLAFLVGGLLLLLPAPTGIGATFAAESETSGPPGRPGNFGLLCGVVIGVATVVWLTVRKLGDPVNIEGVKALPLFPLSVAITGLFIVAVIAYFMPATPAALWRHIRAIRLPNLVLAVAVIVGARIVGGLLATRSGFDSQGIFEEEVFWTTLDPGLFLVVFVSYLGPLMLAPILDLPRVARDSWRLGPGMAAVVAIGLLGTLTTQPREITNVLPFLLVPAVLAFRRHLGLSTPVLIGFFLVSVAFSRIWLYIGPLETNAAALLHFPAQAYYMAVGPWTPASSYAMQLGAVLLTTAIALVVSLRLSGRPSRP
;
A
#
# COMPACT_ATOMS: atom_id res chain seq x y z
N MET A 1 -27.34 -30.95 4.73
CA MET A 1 -26.03 -30.71 5.37
C MET A 1 -24.81 -31.24 4.59
N ALA A 2 -24.90 -32.27 3.78
CA ALA A 2 -23.76 -32.87 3.05
C ALA A 2 -23.17 -31.99 1.89
N ARG A 3 -24.00 -31.18 1.21
CA ARG A 3 -23.51 -30.28 0.09
C ARG A 3 -22.57 -29.16 0.53
N ARG A 4 -22.59 -28.71 1.80
CA ARG A 4 -21.69 -27.65 2.29
C ARG A 4 -20.24 -28.11 2.53
N ARG A 5 -20.00 -29.41 2.77
CA ARG A 5 -18.64 -29.91 3.03
C ARG A 5 -17.78 -30.06 1.77
N HIS A 6 -18.39 -30.37 0.60
CA HIS A 6 -17.63 -30.51 -0.65
C HIS A 6 -17.14 -29.15 -1.21
N GLY A 7 -17.90 -28.05 -1.03
CA GLY A 7 -17.46 -26.72 -1.45
C GLY A 7 -16.31 -26.13 -0.63
N ALA A 8 -16.18 -26.53 0.65
CA ALA A 8 -15.11 -26.01 1.52
C ALA A 8 -13.72 -26.59 1.20
N LEU A 9 -13.65 -27.81 0.70
CA LEU A 9 -12.38 -28.45 0.31
C LEU A 9 -11.86 -27.93 -1.04
N THR A 10 -12.76 -27.61 -1.99
CA THR A 10 -12.39 -27.02 -3.30
C THR A 10 -11.89 -25.59 -3.14
N GLY A 11 -12.49 -24.78 -2.25
CA GLY A 11 -12.04 -23.41 -1.98
C GLY A 11 -10.65 -23.32 -1.34
N ALA A 12 -10.31 -24.24 -0.43
CA ALA A 12 -8.98 -24.26 0.20
C ALA A 12 -7.87 -24.62 -0.80
N GLY A 13 -8.15 -25.49 -1.77
CA GLY A 13 -7.19 -25.83 -2.84
C GLY A 13 -6.83 -24.62 -3.68
N LEU A 14 -7.80 -23.81 -4.09
CA LEU A 14 -7.57 -22.58 -4.85
C LEU A 14 -6.72 -21.57 -4.07
N ASP A 15 -6.98 -21.38 -2.78
CA ASP A 15 -6.25 -20.44 -1.93
C ASP A 15 -4.74 -20.77 -1.91
N TRP A 16 -4.39 -22.05 -1.76
CA TRP A 16 -2.99 -22.51 -1.82
C TRP A 16 -2.39 -22.43 -3.22
N THR A 17 -3.17 -22.74 -4.26
CA THR A 17 -2.71 -22.65 -5.65
C THR A 17 -2.34 -21.22 -6.01
N LEU A 18 -3.18 -20.24 -5.67
CA LEU A 18 -2.90 -18.82 -5.93
C LEU A 18 -1.70 -18.31 -5.14
N ALA A 19 -1.56 -18.72 -3.89
CA ALA A 19 -0.40 -18.38 -3.07
C ALA A 19 0.90 -18.99 -3.66
N ALA A 20 0.88 -20.26 -4.03
CA ALA A 20 2.03 -20.92 -4.67
C ALA A 20 2.39 -20.28 -6.02
N LEU A 21 1.39 -19.87 -6.80
CA LEU A 21 1.63 -19.12 -8.04
C LEU A 21 2.30 -17.77 -7.78
N ALA A 22 1.89 -17.04 -6.74
CA ALA A 22 2.52 -15.78 -6.36
C ALA A 22 3.99 -15.98 -5.97
N VAL A 23 4.29 -17.01 -5.18
CA VAL A 23 5.67 -17.40 -4.83
C VAL A 23 6.47 -17.75 -6.10
N ALA A 24 5.91 -18.56 -6.99
CA ALA A 24 6.59 -18.97 -8.22
C ALA A 24 6.89 -17.76 -9.12
N ILE A 25 5.94 -16.83 -9.28
CA ILE A 25 6.14 -15.58 -10.03
C ILE A 25 7.29 -14.77 -9.41
N ALA A 26 7.31 -14.59 -8.08
CA ALA A 26 8.36 -13.85 -7.40
C ALA A 26 9.74 -14.51 -7.58
N ILE A 27 9.82 -15.83 -7.51
CA ILE A 27 11.06 -16.57 -7.75
C ILE A 27 11.52 -16.39 -9.21
N VAL A 28 10.60 -16.50 -10.18
CA VAL A 28 10.91 -16.31 -11.61
C VAL A 28 11.40 -14.88 -11.86
N LEU A 29 10.76 -13.88 -11.25
CA LEU A 29 11.21 -12.48 -11.34
C LEU A 29 12.61 -12.32 -10.74
N TYR A 30 12.86 -12.93 -9.59
CA TYR A 30 14.20 -12.90 -8.97
C TYR A 30 15.26 -13.52 -9.87
N LEU A 31 14.95 -14.58 -10.58
CA LEU A 31 15.91 -15.30 -11.43
C LEU A 31 16.12 -14.65 -12.80
N LEU A 32 15.10 -14.01 -13.37
CA LEU A 32 15.07 -13.59 -14.77
C LEU A 32 14.99 -12.07 -14.98
N ALA A 33 14.52 -11.30 -14.00
CA ALA A 33 14.40 -9.86 -14.16
C ALA A 33 15.76 -9.15 -14.02
N ASP A 34 15.89 -8.03 -14.70
CA ASP A 34 17.00 -7.11 -14.46
C ASP A 34 16.98 -6.66 -13.00
N ARG A 35 18.15 -6.60 -12.40
CA ARG A 35 18.35 -6.12 -11.04
C ARG A 35 19.25 -4.91 -11.03
N THR A 36 19.03 -4.05 -10.05
CA THR A 36 19.97 -2.99 -9.77
C THR A 36 21.35 -3.58 -9.42
N ASN A 37 22.38 -3.02 -9.97
CA ASN A 37 23.77 -3.27 -9.55
C ASN A 37 24.27 -2.20 -8.55
N TRP A 38 23.45 -1.21 -8.26
CA TRP A 38 23.77 -0.12 -7.35
C TRP A 38 23.98 -0.64 -5.93
N ASN A 39 25.03 -0.18 -5.28
CA ASN A 39 25.43 -0.62 -3.93
C ASN A 39 25.54 -2.16 -3.81
N GLY A 40 26.15 -2.81 -4.81
CA GLY A 40 26.31 -4.27 -4.81
C GLY A 40 25.00 -5.06 -4.93
N GLY A 41 23.94 -4.44 -5.46
CA GLY A 41 22.64 -5.04 -5.64
C GLY A 41 21.60 -4.66 -4.57
N PHE A 42 21.98 -3.85 -3.59
CA PHE A 42 21.04 -3.39 -2.54
C PHE A 42 20.10 -2.29 -3.04
N GLY A 43 20.51 -1.51 -4.03
CA GLY A 43 19.77 -0.34 -4.47
C GLY A 43 20.01 0.88 -3.57
N TYR A 44 19.14 1.88 -3.65
CA TYR A 44 19.30 3.12 -2.90
C TYR A 44 18.95 2.94 -1.39
N ASP A 45 17.68 2.75 -1.06
CA ASP A 45 17.23 2.54 0.32
C ASP A 45 17.74 1.20 0.88
N GLY A 46 17.90 0.22 0.00
CA GLY A 46 18.34 -1.13 0.34
C GLY A 46 19.77 -1.20 0.86
N LEU A 47 20.62 -0.19 0.59
CA LEU A 47 21.98 -0.16 1.17
C LEU A 47 21.89 -0.27 2.69
N PHE A 48 21.05 0.56 3.31
CA PHE A 48 20.90 0.53 4.77
C PHE A 48 20.29 -0.78 5.27
N TYR A 49 19.23 -1.27 4.63
CA TYR A 49 18.58 -2.53 5.02
C TYR A 49 19.50 -3.73 4.84
N GLY A 50 20.32 -3.76 3.79
CA GLY A 50 21.29 -4.81 3.53
C GLY A 50 22.42 -4.81 4.54
N GLU A 51 23.01 -3.65 4.84
CA GLU A 51 24.05 -3.49 5.85
C GLU A 51 23.53 -3.84 7.25
N LEU A 52 22.29 -3.44 7.56
CA LEU A 52 21.64 -3.79 8.81
C LEU A 52 21.42 -5.31 8.91
N ALA A 53 21.01 -5.98 7.83
CA ALA A 53 20.88 -7.44 7.79
C ALA A 53 22.23 -8.16 7.95
N THR A 54 23.32 -7.57 7.47
CA THR A 54 24.67 -8.12 7.63
C THR A 54 25.15 -8.04 9.08
N ASN A 55 24.90 -6.94 9.75
CA ASN A 55 25.46 -6.60 11.07
C ASN A 55 24.41 -6.43 12.17
N PHE A 56 23.24 -7.06 12.04
CA PHE A 56 22.06 -6.81 12.89
C PHE A 56 22.35 -6.87 14.39
N GLY A 57 23.04 -7.93 14.84
CA GLY A 57 23.33 -8.13 16.25
C GLY A 57 24.19 -7.00 16.84
N SER A 58 25.26 -6.60 16.15
CA SER A 58 26.13 -5.52 16.59
C SER A 58 25.49 -4.15 16.44
N ALA A 59 24.78 -3.89 15.35
CA ALA A 59 24.17 -2.59 15.08
C ALA A 59 23.06 -2.25 16.06
N VAL A 60 22.17 -3.23 16.37
CA VAL A 60 20.97 -3.02 17.16
C VAL A 60 21.22 -3.18 18.66
N PHE A 61 22.00 -4.19 19.06
CA PHE A 61 22.17 -4.52 20.49
C PHE A 61 23.48 -4.01 21.09
N ALA A 62 24.52 -3.81 20.27
CA ALA A 62 25.81 -3.30 20.73
C ALA A 62 26.12 -1.89 20.20
N HIS A 63 25.17 -1.24 19.55
CA HIS A 63 25.29 0.11 18.97
C HIS A 63 26.51 0.24 18.02
N GLY A 64 26.84 -0.83 17.32
CA GLY A 64 27.94 -0.87 16.37
C GLY A 64 27.73 0.01 15.13
N HIS A 65 28.75 0.13 14.32
CA HIS A 65 28.73 0.97 13.13
C HIS A 65 27.75 0.46 12.08
N VAL A 66 27.00 1.39 11.48
CA VAL A 66 26.14 1.18 10.31
C VAL A 66 26.51 2.23 9.26
N VAL A 67 26.66 1.78 8.02
CA VAL A 67 26.92 2.70 6.90
C VAL A 67 25.65 3.51 6.61
N GLN A 68 25.77 4.84 6.56
CA GLN A 68 24.66 5.67 6.07
C GLN A 68 24.57 5.61 4.54
N PRO A 69 23.36 5.44 3.97
CA PRO A 69 23.17 5.64 2.55
C PRO A 69 23.42 7.11 2.21
N GLY A 70 24.46 7.37 1.45
CA GLY A 70 24.79 8.67 0.89
C GLY A 70 25.19 8.49 -0.57
N PHE A 71 24.96 9.51 -1.40
CA PHE A 71 25.30 9.48 -2.83
C PHE A 71 26.83 9.39 -3.08
N GLU A 72 27.63 9.64 -2.06
CA GLU A 72 29.07 9.39 -2.01
C GLU A 72 29.43 8.96 -0.57
N PRO A 73 30.56 8.26 -0.37
CA PRO A 73 31.00 8.04 1.00
C PRO A 73 31.16 9.41 1.66
N ALA A 74 30.21 9.73 2.54
CA ALA A 74 30.25 10.99 3.26
C ALA A 74 31.62 11.08 3.94
N PRO A 75 32.34 12.19 3.83
CA PRO A 75 33.61 12.38 4.52
C PRO A 75 33.31 12.55 6.01
N GLY A 76 33.13 11.44 6.72
CA GLY A 76 32.83 11.42 8.14
C GLY A 76 33.00 10.01 8.72
N PRO A 77 33.17 9.90 10.04
CA PRO A 77 33.23 8.60 10.69
C PRO A 77 31.91 7.84 10.48
N PRO A 78 31.96 6.50 10.33
CA PRO A 78 30.77 5.69 10.24
C PRO A 78 29.87 5.97 11.44
N LEU A 79 28.54 6.03 11.20
CA LEU A 79 27.58 6.36 12.22
C LEU A 79 27.43 5.20 13.21
N GLU A 80 27.48 5.48 14.50
CA GLU A 80 27.23 4.48 15.53
C GLU A 80 25.73 4.28 15.74
N GLY A 81 25.29 3.01 15.76
CA GLY A 81 23.93 2.60 16.03
C GLY A 81 22.92 2.88 14.92
N VAL A 82 21.65 2.68 15.20
CA VAL A 82 20.54 2.76 14.25
C VAL A 82 19.64 3.94 14.58
N ASP A 83 19.30 4.69 13.55
CA ASP A 83 18.36 5.80 13.62
C ASP A 83 16.91 5.30 13.84
N SER A 84 16.08 6.07 14.54
CA SER A 84 14.69 5.71 14.81
C SER A 84 13.86 5.47 13.54
N TYR A 85 14.14 6.16 12.44
CA TYR A 85 13.48 5.94 11.16
C TYR A 85 13.68 4.50 10.66
N TYR A 86 14.88 3.95 10.80
CA TYR A 86 15.21 2.59 10.37
C TYR A 86 14.83 1.54 11.41
N ILE A 87 14.81 1.89 12.71
CA ILE A 87 14.28 0.99 13.74
C ILE A 87 12.82 0.60 13.44
N PHE A 88 11.99 1.55 13.00
CA PHE A 88 10.61 1.26 12.61
C PHE A 88 10.47 0.60 11.22
N ARG A 89 11.57 0.14 10.65
CA ARG A 89 11.67 -0.65 9.41
C ARG A 89 12.59 -1.87 9.56
N ILE A 90 12.89 -2.26 10.78
CA ILE A 90 13.96 -3.22 11.11
C ILE A 90 13.58 -4.69 10.87
N VAL A 91 12.29 -5.03 10.88
CA VAL A 91 11.83 -6.42 10.84
C VAL A 91 12.33 -7.18 9.60
N PRO A 92 12.27 -6.67 8.36
CA PRO A 92 12.81 -7.39 7.21
C PRO A 92 14.30 -7.71 7.36
N SER A 93 15.11 -6.72 7.75
CA SER A 93 16.56 -6.92 7.97
C SER A 93 16.85 -7.94 9.07
N GLY A 94 16.07 -7.92 10.15
CA GLY A 94 16.18 -8.90 11.24
C GLY A 94 15.81 -10.32 10.80
N LEU A 95 14.77 -10.48 9.96
CA LEU A 95 14.40 -11.79 9.40
C LEU A 95 15.48 -12.32 8.45
N VAL A 96 16.06 -11.46 7.63
CA VAL A 96 17.15 -11.82 6.73
C VAL A 96 18.42 -12.20 7.52
N TRP A 97 18.79 -11.42 8.53
CA TRP A 97 19.87 -11.77 9.45
C TRP A 97 19.65 -13.15 10.10
N LEU A 98 18.45 -13.40 10.61
CA LEU A 98 18.09 -14.70 11.19
C LEU A 98 18.23 -15.82 10.14
N GLY A 99 17.79 -15.59 8.90
CA GLY A 99 17.94 -16.50 7.78
C GLY A 99 19.42 -16.82 7.49
N LEU A 100 20.31 -15.82 7.52
CA LEU A 100 21.77 -16.02 7.39
C LEU A 100 22.32 -16.88 8.53
N GLN A 101 21.93 -16.61 9.79
CA GLN A 101 22.39 -17.39 10.94
C GLN A 101 21.93 -18.86 10.86
N ILE A 102 20.65 -19.11 10.54
CA ILE A 102 20.08 -20.46 10.46
C ILE A 102 20.74 -21.26 9.31
N SER A 103 20.99 -20.60 8.17
CA SER A 103 21.61 -21.27 7.01
C SER A 103 23.13 -21.43 7.12
N GLY A 104 23.77 -20.78 8.10
CA GLY A 104 25.24 -20.77 8.23
C GLY A 104 25.95 -20.05 7.07
N LEU A 105 25.24 -19.20 6.32
CA LEU A 105 25.80 -18.48 5.20
C LEU A 105 26.59 -17.26 5.66
N THR A 106 27.77 -17.07 5.08
CA THR A 106 28.55 -15.84 5.26
C THR A 106 27.75 -14.65 4.71
N PRO A 107 27.63 -13.54 5.43
CA PRO A 107 26.86 -12.37 5.00
C PRO A 107 27.56 -11.60 3.87
N THR A 108 27.50 -12.13 2.65
CA THR A 108 27.89 -11.43 1.43
C THR A 108 26.71 -10.71 0.83
N HIS A 109 26.93 -9.67 0.01
CA HIS A 109 25.85 -8.96 -0.72
C HIS A 109 24.93 -9.94 -1.46
N GLY A 110 25.50 -10.93 -2.16
CA GLY A 110 24.72 -11.93 -2.89
C GLY A 110 23.83 -12.79 -1.99
N HIS A 111 24.33 -13.22 -0.83
CA HIS A 111 23.54 -14.01 0.13
C HIS A 111 22.43 -13.16 0.77
N VAL A 112 22.72 -11.90 1.14
CA VAL A 112 21.74 -10.98 1.71
C VAL A 112 20.61 -10.73 0.70
N VAL A 113 20.95 -10.37 -0.56
CA VAL A 113 19.97 -10.18 -1.65
C VAL A 113 19.15 -11.45 -1.89
N GLY A 114 19.79 -12.63 -1.89
CA GLY A 114 19.13 -13.91 -2.07
C GLY A 114 18.09 -14.21 -0.99
N ILE A 115 18.42 -13.97 0.28
CA ILE A 115 17.51 -14.21 1.40
C ILE A 115 16.39 -13.15 1.44
N PHE A 116 16.68 -11.87 1.12
CA PHE A 116 15.64 -10.86 0.94
C PHE A 116 14.64 -11.29 -0.13
N SER A 117 15.13 -11.76 -1.29
CA SER A 117 14.24 -12.22 -2.38
C SER A 117 13.41 -13.45 -1.99
N ALA A 118 13.97 -14.36 -1.19
CA ALA A 118 13.22 -15.49 -0.65
C ALA A 118 12.14 -15.03 0.36
N LEU A 119 12.46 -14.05 1.21
CA LEU A 119 11.51 -13.43 2.13
C LEU A 119 10.40 -12.72 1.35
N ASP A 120 10.73 -11.97 0.32
CA ASP A 120 9.76 -11.28 -0.53
C ASP A 120 8.79 -12.25 -1.21
N ALA A 121 9.32 -13.35 -1.78
CA ALA A 121 8.50 -14.40 -2.39
C ALA A 121 7.55 -15.03 -1.35
N PHE A 122 8.02 -15.30 -0.15
CA PHE A 122 7.19 -15.79 0.95
C PHE A 122 6.11 -14.78 1.33
N MET A 123 6.45 -13.49 1.45
CA MET A 123 5.51 -12.44 1.84
C MET A 123 4.43 -12.20 0.77
N TYR A 124 4.76 -12.29 -0.52
CA TYR A 124 3.76 -12.24 -1.60
C TYR A 124 2.82 -13.45 -1.55
N GLY A 125 3.35 -14.64 -1.34
CA GLY A 125 2.53 -15.84 -1.13
C GLY A 125 1.61 -15.71 0.08
N LEU A 126 2.12 -15.21 1.21
CA LEU A 126 1.35 -14.95 2.42
C LEU A 126 0.24 -13.91 2.14
N ALA A 127 0.55 -12.84 1.43
CA ALA A 127 -0.42 -11.79 1.11
C ALA A 127 -1.58 -12.34 0.28
N VAL A 128 -1.30 -13.12 -0.76
CA VAL A 128 -2.33 -13.75 -1.61
C VAL A 128 -3.13 -14.79 -0.82
N TRP A 129 -2.48 -15.61 -0.01
CA TRP A 129 -3.17 -16.58 0.83
C TRP A 129 -4.13 -15.90 1.82
N CYS A 130 -3.66 -14.86 2.53
CA CYS A 130 -4.48 -14.08 3.46
C CYS A 130 -5.65 -13.39 2.75
N TRP A 131 -5.41 -12.84 1.56
CA TRP A 131 -6.47 -12.29 0.71
C TRP A 131 -7.54 -13.33 0.39
N CYS A 132 -7.16 -14.50 -0.14
CA CYS A 132 -8.10 -15.54 -0.53
C CYS A 132 -8.91 -16.05 0.67
N ARG A 133 -8.25 -16.24 1.84
CA ARG A 133 -8.91 -16.65 3.08
C ARG A 133 -9.87 -15.58 3.59
N GLY A 134 -9.45 -14.30 3.58
CA GLY A 134 -10.28 -13.17 3.96
C GLY A 134 -11.48 -12.99 3.03
N ALA A 135 -11.26 -13.07 1.72
CA ALA A 135 -12.32 -13.05 0.71
C ALA A 135 -13.36 -14.16 0.92
N GLY A 136 -12.91 -15.38 1.26
CA GLY A 136 -13.79 -16.48 1.60
C GLY A 136 -14.63 -16.24 2.87
N LEU A 137 -14.06 -15.58 3.90
CA LEU A 137 -14.80 -15.17 5.09
C LEU A 137 -15.90 -14.15 4.78
N LEU A 138 -15.67 -13.30 3.77
CA LEU A 138 -16.63 -12.30 3.30
C LEU A 138 -17.66 -12.84 2.30
N GLY A 139 -17.60 -14.13 1.95
CA GLY A 139 -18.49 -14.76 0.96
C GLY A 139 -18.16 -14.39 -0.48
N LEU A 140 -16.98 -13.84 -0.75
CA LEU A 140 -16.50 -13.60 -2.12
C LEU A 140 -16.16 -14.94 -2.78
N GLY A 141 -16.52 -15.07 -4.08
CA GLY A 141 -16.32 -16.29 -4.85
C GLY A 141 -14.90 -16.40 -5.43
N ASP A 142 -14.68 -17.48 -6.17
CA ASP A 142 -13.36 -17.78 -6.76
C ASP A 142 -12.90 -16.71 -7.76
N ARG A 143 -13.83 -16.10 -8.50
CA ARG A 143 -13.50 -15.03 -9.46
C ARG A 143 -13.01 -13.76 -8.79
N GLU A 144 -13.60 -13.38 -7.65
CA GLU A 144 -13.15 -12.28 -6.81
C GLU A 144 -11.78 -12.57 -6.18
N LYS A 145 -11.52 -13.80 -5.78
CA LYS A 145 -10.21 -14.23 -5.30
C LYS A 145 -9.15 -14.07 -6.39
N TRP A 146 -9.45 -14.52 -7.61
CA TRP A 146 -8.57 -14.33 -8.77
C TRP A 146 -8.33 -12.86 -9.07
N LEU A 147 -9.38 -12.03 -9.10
CA LEU A 147 -9.26 -10.59 -9.37
C LEU A 147 -8.32 -9.91 -8.37
N GLY A 148 -8.51 -10.19 -7.07
CA GLY A 148 -7.63 -9.62 -6.03
C GLY A 148 -6.22 -10.19 -6.05
N ALA A 149 -6.04 -11.48 -6.36
CA ALA A 149 -4.72 -12.08 -6.51
C ALA A 149 -3.96 -11.46 -7.70
N ILE A 150 -4.62 -11.26 -8.85
CA ILE A 150 -4.04 -10.56 -10.00
C ILE A 150 -3.65 -9.13 -9.61
N ALA A 151 -4.53 -8.39 -8.90
CA ALA A 151 -4.25 -7.03 -8.47
C ALA A 151 -3.06 -6.94 -7.50
N LEU A 152 -2.90 -7.92 -6.61
CA LEU A 152 -1.77 -7.97 -5.68
C LEU A 152 -0.46 -8.27 -6.40
N VAL A 153 -0.45 -9.28 -7.28
CA VAL A 153 0.78 -9.82 -7.86
C VAL A 153 1.15 -9.12 -9.17
N VAL A 154 0.16 -8.86 -10.05
CA VAL A 154 0.41 -8.28 -11.38
C VAL A 154 0.32 -6.74 -11.30
N SER A 155 1.13 -6.15 -10.43
CA SER A 155 1.26 -4.72 -10.23
C SER A 155 2.70 -4.28 -10.50
N PHE A 156 2.94 -3.01 -10.72
CA PHE A 156 4.30 -2.49 -10.85
C PHE A 156 5.10 -2.70 -9.54
N ALA A 157 4.43 -2.56 -8.40
CA ALA A 157 5.02 -2.78 -7.08
C ALA A 157 5.68 -4.16 -6.93
N VAL A 158 5.03 -5.22 -7.44
CA VAL A 158 5.52 -6.60 -7.33
C VAL A 158 6.33 -7.01 -8.55
N MET A 159 5.75 -6.83 -9.75
CA MET A 159 6.34 -7.35 -10.99
C MET A 159 7.62 -6.62 -11.39
N ARG A 160 7.76 -5.35 -11.03
CA ARG A 160 8.92 -4.56 -11.44
C ARG A 160 9.77 -4.12 -10.26
N THR A 161 9.19 -3.43 -9.26
CA THR A 161 9.97 -2.93 -8.13
C THR A 161 10.54 -4.07 -7.28
N GLY A 162 9.74 -5.09 -6.95
CA GLY A 162 10.20 -6.23 -6.15
C GLY A 162 11.30 -7.05 -6.84
N GLY A 163 11.26 -7.21 -8.17
CA GLY A 163 12.32 -7.90 -8.92
C GLY A 163 13.59 -7.07 -9.08
N TYR A 164 13.44 -5.75 -9.25
CA TYR A 164 14.56 -4.85 -9.53
C TYR A 164 15.28 -4.35 -8.25
N TYR A 165 14.52 -4.06 -7.19
CA TYR A 165 15.00 -3.66 -5.87
C TYR A 165 14.57 -4.68 -4.81
N PRO A 166 15.24 -5.82 -4.69
CA PRO A 166 14.82 -6.87 -3.75
C PRO A 166 15.07 -6.52 -2.28
N VAL A 167 15.96 -5.58 -1.99
CA VAL A 167 16.31 -5.20 -0.60
C VAL A 167 15.45 -4.01 -0.17
N VAL A 168 14.15 -4.25 0.06
CA VAL A 168 13.17 -3.25 0.50
C VAL A 168 12.23 -3.83 1.55
N THR A 169 11.48 -2.96 2.22
CA THR A 169 10.56 -3.34 3.30
C THR A 169 9.12 -3.58 2.83
N ASP A 170 8.80 -3.15 1.61
CA ASP A 170 7.44 -3.14 1.05
C ASP A 170 6.79 -4.53 0.97
N PRO A 171 7.47 -5.61 0.52
CA PRO A 171 6.87 -6.94 0.49
C PRO A 171 6.50 -7.45 1.88
N THR A 172 7.36 -7.19 2.88
CA THR A 172 7.09 -7.56 4.27
C THR A 172 5.91 -6.76 4.82
N ALA A 173 5.82 -5.46 4.51
CA ALA A 173 4.67 -4.62 4.89
C ALA A 173 3.36 -5.12 4.27
N LEU A 174 3.38 -5.53 2.99
CA LEU A 174 2.23 -6.13 2.30
C LEU A 174 1.81 -7.46 2.94
N GLY A 175 2.77 -8.35 3.21
CA GLY A 175 2.50 -9.66 3.82
C GLY A 175 1.90 -9.53 5.22
N LEU A 176 2.50 -8.71 6.09
CA LEU A 176 2.00 -8.47 7.45
C LEU A 176 0.69 -7.69 7.47
N GLY A 177 0.51 -6.70 6.58
CA GLY A 177 -0.76 -6.00 6.42
C GLY A 177 -1.90 -6.94 5.99
N SER A 178 -1.62 -7.87 5.08
CA SER A 178 -2.56 -8.91 4.65
C SER A 178 -2.88 -9.91 5.76
N LEU A 179 -1.88 -10.27 6.57
CA LEU A 179 -2.08 -11.11 7.75
C LEU A 179 -2.94 -10.39 8.79
N ALA A 180 -2.68 -9.10 9.05
CA ALA A 180 -3.50 -8.30 9.96
C ALA A 180 -4.96 -8.21 9.48
N PHE A 181 -5.20 -8.00 8.18
CA PHE A 181 -6.52 -8.05 7.57
C PHE A 181 -7.25 -9.37 7.83
N TYR A 182 -6.59 -10.50 7.54
CA TYR A 182 -7.17 -11.83 7.75
C TYR A 182 -7.48 -12.11 9.23
N LEU A 183 -6.52 -11.80 10.12
CA LEU A 183 -6.67 -12.00 11.56
C LEU A 183 -7.77 -11.11 12.16
N TRP A 184 -7.88 -9.87 11.69
CA TRP A 184 -8.94 -8.96 12.07
C TRP A 184 -10.32 -9.51 11.71
N LEU A 185 -10.49 -10.00 10.48
CA LEU A 185 -11.74 -10.66 10.04
C LEU A 185 -12.06 -11.94 10.84
N ARG A 186 -11.04 -12.67 11.26
CA ARG A 186 -11.19 -13.89 12.08
C ARG A 186 -11.49 -13.60 13.54
N GLY A 187 -11.27 -12.37 14.01
CA GLY A 187 -11.37 -12.01 15.42
C GLY A 187 -10.28 -12.64 16.30
N TRP A 188 -9.13 -13.01 15.73
CA TRP A 188 -8.00 -13.61 16.46
C TRP A 188 -7.14 -12.53 17.12
N THR A 189 -7.61 -11.97 18.21
CA THR A 189 -7.04 -10.79 18.86
C THR A 189 -5.57 -10.96 19.24
N VAL A 190 -5.16 -12.08 19.82
CA VAL A 190 -3.76 -12.28 20.26
C VAL A 190 -2.81 -12.30 19.06
N ALA A 191 -3.16 -13.03 18.00
CA ALA A 191 -2.36 -13.07 16.78
C ALA A 191 -2.34 -11.71 16.07
N LEU A 192 -3.48 -10.99 16.10
CA LEU A 192 -3.55 -9.62 15.56
C LEU A 192 -2.62 -8.67 16.31
N VAL A 193 -2.60 -8.72 17.65
CA VAL A 193 -1.69 -7.92 18.50
C VAL A 193 -0.25 -8.17 18.12
N ALA A 194 0.18 -9.43 18.03
CA ALA A 194 1.54 -9.78 17.64
C ALA A 194 1.88 -9.27 16.23
N THR A 195 0.94 -9.43 15.28
CA THR A 195 1.12 -8.96 13.91
C THR A 195 1.20 -7.45 13.84
N VAL A 196 0.32 -6.71 14.54
CA VAL A 196 0.36 -5.24 14.59
C VAL A 196 1.66 -4.76 15.21
N PHE A 197 2.12 -5.37 16.30
CA PHE A 197 3.39 -5.02 16.93
C PHE A 197 4.56 -5.18 15.95
N LEU A 198 4.67 -6.32 15.26
CA LEU A 198 5.69 -6.54 14.23
C LEU A 198 5.57 -5.56 13.06
N THR A 199 4.34 -5.26 12.63
CA THR A 199 4.11 -4.33 11.52
C THR A 199 4.55 -2.91 11.88
N CYS A 200 4.45 -2.48 13.16
CA CYS A 200 4.98 -1.20 13.63
C CYS A 200 6.50 -1.06 13.43
N PHE A 201 7.24 -2.18 13.42
CA PHE A 201 8.68 -2.23 13.13
C PHE A 201 8.98 -2.61 11.68
N THR A 202 7.97 -2.59 10.82
CA THR A 202 8.11 -2.80 9.38
C THR A 202 7.71 -1.56 8.60
N TRP A 203 6.66 -0.87 9.06
CA TRP A 203 6.08 0.25 8.33
C TRP A 203 5.41 1.28 9.25
N PRO A 204 5.75 2.58 9.16
CA PRO A 204 5.24 3.61 10.08
C PRO A 204 3.72 3.76 10.10
N LEU A 205 3.04 3.65 8.96
CA LEU A 205 1.58 3.75 8.89
C LEU A 205 0.87 2.66 9.73
N ALA A 206 1.56 1.57 10.06
CA ALA A 206 1.02 0.50 10.90
C ALA A 206 0.66 0.96 12.32
N PHE A 207 1.31 1.98 12.85
CA PHE A 207 0.92 2.56 14.14
C PHE A 207 -0.53 3.04 14.12
N LEU A 208 -0.92 3.76 13.09
CA LEU A 208 -2.27 4.27 12.96
C LEU A 208 -3.26 3.15 12.60
N VAL A 209 -2.97 2.40 11.54
CA VAL A 209 -3.85 1.33 11.04
C VAL A 209 -4.00 0.21 12.06
N GLY A 210 -2.89 -0.28 12.61
CA GLY A 210 -2.90 -1.32 13.63
C GLY A 210 -3.65 -0.90 14.89
N GLY A 211 -3.44 0.33 15.35
CA GLY A 211 -4.18 0.91 16.48
C GLY A 211 -5.69 0.91 16.22
N LEU A 212 -6.12 1.32 15.02
CA LEU A 212 -7.54 1.32 14.64
C LEU A 212 -8.13 -0.09 14.56
N LEU A 213 -7.40 -1.08 14.04
CA LEU A 213 -7.87 -2.46 13.97
C LEU A 213 -8.06 -3.08 15.37
N LEU A 214 -7.18 -2.76 16.32
CA LEU A 214 -7.30 -3.20 17.71
C LEU A 214 -8.42 -2.47 18.45
N LEU A 215 -8.59 -1.17 18.19
CA LEU A 215 -9.62 -0.33 18.80
C LEU A 215 -11.03 -0.69 18.31
N LEU A 216 -11.14 -0.99 17.02
CA LEU A 216 -12.39 -1.22 16.29
C LEU A 216 -12.39 -2.62 15.66
N PRO A 217 -12.63 -3.68 16.44
CA PRO A 217 -12.62 -5.06 15.95
C PRO A 217 -13.70 -5.28 14.89
N ALA A 218 -13.49 -6.29 14.05
CA ALA A 218 -14.47 -6.69 13.06
C ALA A 218 -15.81 -7.06 13.74
N PRO A 219 -16.95 -6.68 13.16
CA PRO A 219 -18.25 -7.09 13.68
C PRO A 219 -18.37 -8.62 13.69
N THR A 220 -18.92 -9.18 14.77
CA THR A 220 -19.20 -10.62 14.84
C THR A 220 -20.30 -10.98 13.85
N GLY A 221 -20.10 -12.04 13.06
CA GLY A 221 -21.10 -12.54 12.11
C GLY A 221 -21.04 -11.88 10.71
N ILE A 222 -19.98 -11.16 10.38
CA ILE A 222 -19.67 -10.84 8.97
C ILE A 222 -19.52 -12.17 8.25
N GLY A 223 -20.59 -12.61 7.61
CA GLY A 223 -20.65 -13.94 7.04
C GLY A 223 -20.74 -13.92 5.53
N ALA A 224 -21.01 -15.09 4.97
CA ALA A 224 -21.20 -15.34 3.56
C ALA A 224 -22.31 -14.50 2.89
N THR A 225 -23.07 -13.71 3.65
CA THR A 225 -24.14 -12.82 3.17
C THR A 225 -23.62 -11.44 2.72
N PHE A 226 -22.46 -10.99 3.19
CA PHE A 226 -21.92 -9.66 2.90
C PHE A 226 -21.84 -9.37 1.39
N ALA A 227 -21.28 -10.32 0.62
CA ALA A 227 -21.12 -10.17 -0.82
C ALA A 227 -22.48 -10.09 -1.55
N ALA A 228 -23.45 -10.90 -1.13
CA ALA A 228 -24.82 -10.90 -1.70
C ALA A 228 -25.57 -9.60 -1.34
N GLU A 229 -25.49 -9.16 -0.10
CA GLU A 229 -26.09 -7.90 0.35
C GLU A 229 -25.49 -6.67 -0.34
N SER A 230 -24.21 -6.72 -0.69
CA SER A 230 -23.53 -5.65 -1.43
C SER A 230 -24.07 -5.49 -2.86
N GLU A 231 -24.52 -6.57 -3.50
CA GLU A 231 -25.13 -6.53 -4.84
C GLU A 231 -26.53 -5.91 -4.84
N THR A 232 -27.34 -6.26 -3.84
CA THR A 232 -28.74 -5.81 -3.75
C THR A 232 -28.88 -4.38 -3.22
N SER A 233 -27.78 -3.75 -2.86
CA SER A 233 -27.80 -2.40 -2.30
C SER A 233 -28.29 -1.39 -3.32
N GLY A 234 -29.29 -0.61 -2.94
CA GLY A 234 -29.81 0.52 -3.71
C GLY A 234 -28.73 1.59 -4.06
N PRO A 235 -29.11 2.67 -4.72
CA PRO A 235 -28.18 3.74 -5.10
C PRO A 235 -27.38 4.23 -3.89
N PRO A 236 -26.15 4.71 -4.10
CA PRO A 236 -25.33 5.24 -3.02
C PRO A 236 -26.06 6.42 -2.36
N GLY A 237 -26.07 6.44 -1.04
CA GLY A 237 -26.59 7.57 -0.27
C GLY A 237 -25.79 8.85 -0.57
N ARG A 238 -26.41 9.99 -0.39
CA ARG A 238 -25.70 11.28 -0.39
C ARG A 238 -24.79 11.35 0.85
N PRO A 239 -23.68 12.07 0.79
CA PRO A 239 -22.86 12.32 1.98
C PRO A 239 -23.72 13.03 3.03
N GLY A 240 -23.50 12.70 4.30
CA GLY A 240 -24.19 13.42 5.38
C GLY A 240 -23.68 14.86 5.48
N ASN A 241 -24.54 15.78 5.90
CA ASN A 241 -24.17 17.19 6.05
C ASN A 241 -22.95 17.40 6.96
N PHE A 242 -22.83 16.60 8.02
CA PHE A 242 -21.70 16.66 8.93
C PHE A 242 -20.40 16.21 8.25
N GLY A 243 -20.43 15.09 7.52
CA GLY A 243 -19.28 14.63 6.76
C GLY A 243 -18.85 15.63 5.67
N LEU A 244 -19.81 16.22 4.98
CA LEU A 244 -19.55 17.26 3.99
C LEU A 244 -18.91 18.50 4.62
N LEU A 245 -19.44 18.97 5.76
CA LEU A 245 -18.86 20.10 6.51
C LEU A 245 -17.40 19.81 6.93
N CYS A 246 -17.16 18.65 7.55
CA CYS A 246 -15.79 18.24 7.94
C CYS A 246 -14.88 18.17 6.71
N GLY A 247 -15.34 17.59 5.61
CA GLY A 247 -14.58 17.50 4.37
C GLY A 247 -14.21 18.87 3.81
N VAL A 248 -15.17 19.79 3.74
CA VAL A 248 -14.94 21.16 3.28
C VAL A 248 -13.96 21.90 4.18
N VAL A 249 -14.13 21.82 5.50
CA VAL A 249 -13.22 22.50 6.46
C VAL A 249 -11.79 21.97 6.30
N ILE A 250 -11.60 20.65 6.30
CA ILE A 250 -10.26 20.05 6.17
C ILE A 250 -9.69 20.27 4.78
N GLY A 251 -10.48 20.10 3.72
CA GLY A 251 -10.04 20.34 2.35
C GLY A 251 -9.61 21.79 2.13
N VAL A 252 -10.39 22.76 2.60
CA VAL A 252 -10.04 24.19 2.52
C VAL A 252 -8.78 24.49 3.35
N ALA A 253 -8.69 23.97 4.57
CA ALA A 253 -7.50 24.14 5.40
C ALA A 253 -6.25 23.59 4.70
N THR A 254 -6.33 22.43 4.06
CA THR A 254 -5.22 21.86 3.29
C THR A 254 -4.88 22.72 2.08
N VAL A 255 -5.88 23.20 1.32
CA VAL A 255 -5.66 24.10 0.18
C VAL A 255 -4.96 25.39 0.61
N VAL A 256 -5.42 26.00 1.71
CA VAL A 256 -4.79 27.22 2.26
C VAL A 256 -3.35 26.91 2.69
N TRP A 257 -3.14 25.82 3.42
CA TRP A 257 -1.80 25.42 3.86
C TRP A 257 -0.84 25.19 2.67
N LEU A 258 -1.26 24.44 1.65
CA LEU A 258 -0.46 24.21 0.44
C LEU A 258 -0.11 25.53 -0.27
N THR A 259 -1.07 26.46 -0.36
CA THR A 259 -0.87 27.75 -0.99
C THR A 259 0.10 28.63 -0.20
N VAL A 260 -0.06 28.70 1.13
CA VAL A 260 0.82 29.46 2.01
C VAL A 260 2.25 28.89 1.98
N ARG A 261 2.40 27.57 2.04
CA ARG A 261 3.70 26.90 1.93
C ARG A 261 4.39 27.25 0.60
N LYS A 262 3.65 27.23 -0.52
CA LYS A 262 4.18 27.62 -1.84
C LYS A 262 4.65 29.07 -1.87
N LEU A 263 3.93 29.98 -1.22
CA LEU A 263 4.28 31.40 -1.16
C LEU A 263 5.48 31.66 -0.22
N GLY A 264 5.58 30.89 0.87
CA GLY A 264 6.63 31.04 1.88
C GLY A 264 7.97 30.44 1.49
N ASP A 265 7.96 29.43 0.65
CA ASP A 265 9.17 28.73 0.22
C ASP A 265 9.11 28.37 -1.29
N PRO A 266 9.35 29.36 -2.15
CA PRO A 266 9.29 29.17 -3.60
C PRO A 266 10.41 28.29 -4.17
N VAL A 267 11.39 27.87 -3.36
CA VAL A 267 12.64 27.25 -3.83
C VAL A 267 12.72 25.76 -3.53
N ASN A 268 11.81 25.21 -2.72
CA ASN A 268 11.97 23.91 -2.04
C ASN A 268 12.09 22.65 -2.91
N ILE A 269 11.86 22.72 -4.20
CA ILE A 269 12.21 21.62 -5.11
C ILE A 269 12.86 22.24 -6.33
N GLU A 270 14.11 21.89 -6.61
CA GLU A 270 14.80 22.30 -7.82
C GLU A 270 13.92 21.99 -9.04
N GLY A 271 13.50 23.03 -9.76
CA GLY A 271 12.66 22.94 -10.95
C GLY A 271 11.16 23.20 -10.75
N VAL A 272 10.64 23.32 -9.52
CA VAL A 272 9.22 23.62 -9.25
C VAL A 272 8.91 25.14 -9.31
N LYS A 273 9.77 25.92 -9.90
CA LYS A 273 9.49 27.34 -10.15
C LYS A 273 8.27 27.48 -11.05
N ALA A 274 7.18 28.02 -10.48
CA ALA A 274 5.97 28.40 -11.21
C ALA A 274 5.38 27.28 -12.09
N LEU A 275 4.89 26.20 -11.47
CA LEU A 275 4.06 25.23 -12.19
C LEU A 275 2.78 25.94 -12.67
N PRO A 276 2.53 26.09 -13.96
CA PRO A 276 1.34 26.78 -14.47
C PRO A 276 0.05 26.10 -14.05
N LEU A 277 0.10 24.82 -13.70
CA LEU A 277 -1.02 24.00 -13.28
C LEU A 277 -1.16 23.87 -11.75
N PHE A 278 -0.35 24.57 -10.95
CA PHE A 278 -0.42 24.53 -9.49
C PHE A 278 -1.85 24.76 -8.93
N PRO A 279 -2.61 25.79 -9.38
CA PRO A 279 -3.98 25.97 -8.86
C PRO A 279 -4.89 24.78 -9.14
N LEU A 280 -4.74 24.13 -10.30
CA LEU A 280 -5.50 22.92 -10.66
C LEU A 280 -5.11 21.74 -9.77
N SER A 281 -3.81 21.55 -9.52
CA SER A 281 -3.31 20.50 -8.64
C SER A 281 -3.86 20.64 -7.22
N VAL A 282 -3.81 21.84 -6.66
CA VAL A 282 -4.35 22.15 -5.34
C VAL A 282 -5.87 21.93 -5.28
N ALA A 283 -6.59 22.36 -6.33
CA ALA A 283 -8.04 22.15 -6.41
C ALA A 283 -8.41 20.65 -6.45
N ILE A 284 -7.71 19.84 -7.25
CA ILE A 284 -7.91 18.39 -7.33
C ILE A 284 -7.63 17.74 -5.96
N THR A 285 -6.53 18.11 -5.31
CA THR A 285 -6.16 17.62 -3.98
C THR A 285 -7.24 17.95 -2.95
N GLY A 286 -7.67 19.21 -2.90
CA GLY A 286 -8.74 19.65 -1.99
C GLY A 286 -10.07 18.94 -2.23
N LEU A 287 -10.50 18.81 -3.49
CA LEU A 287 -11.72 18.09 -3.86
C LEU A 287 -11.66 16.60 -3.47
N PHE A 288 -10.53 15.96 -3.65
CA PHE A 288 -10.34 14.57 -3.25
C PHE A 288 -10.47 14.40 -1.73
N ILE A 289 -9.83 15.26 -0.94
CA ILE A 289 -9.94 15.25 0.52
C ILE A 289 -11.40 15.46 0.94
N VAL A 290 -12.07 16.47 0.36
CA VAL A 290 -13.49 16.72 0.62
C VAL A 290 -14.32 15.47 0.34
N ALA A 291 -14.13 14.84 -0.82
CA ALA A 291 -14.89 13.67 -1.22
C ALA A 291 -14.65 12.48 -0.27
N VAL A 292 -13.41 12.13 0.04
CA VAL A 292 -13.10 11.01 0.94
C VAL A 292 -13.72 11.26 2.31
N ILE A 293 -13.48 12.42 2.92
CA ILE A 293 -14.03 12.73 4.25
C ILE A 293 -15.55 12.76 4.23
N ALA A 294 -16.16 13.41 3.24
CA ALA A 294 -17.61 13.53 3.16
C ALA A 294 -18.34 12.17 3.13
N TYR A 295 -17.76 11.18 2.43
CA TYR A 295 -18.37 9.87 2.32
C TYR A 295 -18.00 8.90 3.45
N PHE A 296 -16.80 9.05 4.04
CA PHE A 296 -16.34 8.14 5.10
C PHE A 296 -16.65 8.63 6.51
N MET A 297 -16.94 9.92 6.72
CA MET A 297 -17.40 10.39 8.02
C MET A 297 -18.85 9.98 8.27
N PRO A 298 -19.23 9.70 9.53
CA PRO A 298 -20.62 9.48 9.89
C PRO A 298 -21.52 10.67 9.50
N ALA A 299 -22.77 10.39 9.16
CA ALA A 299 -23.69 11.41 8.66
C ALA A 299 -23.98 12.55 9.65
N THR A 300 -23.83 12.28 10.96
CA THR A 300 -24.09 13.25 12.03
C THR A 300 -23.06 13.14 13.16
N PRO A 301 -22.80 14.23 13.93
CA PRO A 301 -21.96 14.16 15.11
C PRO A 301 -22.44 13.14 16.15
N ALA A 302 -23.75 12.97 16.30
CA ALA A 302 -24.33 11.98 17.20
C ALA A 302 -24.02 10.54 16.76
N ALA A 303 -23.95 10.27 15.45
CA ALA A 303 -23.52 8.97 14.93
C ALA A 303 -22.02 8.74 15.21
N LEU A 304 -21.16 9.73 15.00
CA LEU A 304 -19.75 9.65 15.36
C LEU A 304 -19.60 9.38 16.86
N TRP A 305 -20.32 10.12 17.69
CA TRP A 305 -20.26 9.95 19.14
C TRP A 305 -20.72 8.56 19.60
N ARG A 306 -21.72 7.98 18.94
CA ARG A 306 -22.14 6.59 19.21
C ARG A 306 -21.02 5.59 18.91
N HIS A 307 -20.27 5.75 17.80
CA HIS A 307 -19.13 4.90 17.49
C HIS A 307 -18.01 5.06 18.52
N ILE A 308 -17.71 6.30 18.95
CA ILE A 308 -16.71 6.53 19.98
C ILE A 308 -17.11 5.89 21.32
N ARG A 309 -18.36 6.05 21.74
CA ARG A 309 -18.88 5.42 22.96
C ARG A 309 -18.96 3.89 22.90
N ALA A 310 -19.07 3.32 21.71
CA ALA A 310 -19.07 1.87 21.50
C ALA A 310 -17.67 1.25 21.64
N ILE A 311 -16.60 2.06 21.71
CA ILE A 311 -15.24 1.57 21.95
C ILE A 311 -15.18 0.96 23.34
N ARG A 312 -14.83 -0.31 23.40
CA ARG A 312 -14.67 -1.02 24.67
C ARG A 312 -13.35 -0.66 25.32
N LEU A 313 -13.38 -0.39 26.62
CA LEU A 313 -12.17 -0.05 27.38
C LEU A 313 -11.03 -1.07 27.20
N PRO A 314 -11.25 -2.40 27.21
CA PRO A 314 -10.17 -3.36 26.95
C PRO A 314 -9.50 -3.16 25.57
N ASN A 315 -10.27 -2.84 24.52
CA ASN A 315 -9.72 -2.60 23.18
C ASN A 315 -8.88 -1.30 23.16
N LEU A 316 -9.34 -0.26 23.84
CA LEU A 316 -8.60 0.99 23.97
C LEU A 316 -7.26 0.75 24.70
N VAL A 317 -7.32 0.07 25.85
CA VAL A 317 -6.11 -0.27 26.63
C VAL A 317 -5.15 -1.11 25.79
N LEU A 318 -5.66 -2.09 25.04
CA LEU A 318 -4.85 -2.96 24.19
C LEU A 318 -4.19 -2.17 23.06
N ALA A 319 -4.95 -1.35 22.35
CA ALA A 319 -4.42 -0.50 21.26
C ALA A 319 -3.33 0.44 21.77
N VAL A 320 -3.61 1.14 22.88
CA VAL A 320 -2.63 2.04 23.50
C VAL A 320 -1.38 1.28 23.97
N ALA A 321 -1.55 0.13 24.64
CA ALA A 321 -0.42 -0.66 25.13
C ALA A 321 0.49 -1.14 23.98
N VAL A 322 -0.09 -1.59 22.87
CA VAL A 322 0.68 -2.04 21.70
C VAL A 322 1.42 -0.86 21.05
N ILE A 323 0.73 0.25 20.81
CA ILE A 323 1.32 1.42 20.13
C ILE A 323 2.40 2.09 21.01
N VAL A 324 2.09 2.32 22.29
CA VAL A 324 3.06 2.92 23.23
C VAL A 324 4.21 1.95 23.49
N GLY A 325 3.91 0.65 23.67
CA GLY A 325 4.94 -0.38 23.81
C GLY A 325 5.90 -0.44 22.62
N ALA A 326 5.37 -0.41 21.38
CA ALA A 326 6.21 -0.38 20.18
C ALA A 326 7.05 0.92 20.12
N ARG A 327 6.49 2.09 20.51
CA ARG A 327 7.24 3.34 20.57
C ARG A 327 8.35 3.30 21.63
N ILE A 328 8.09 2.76 22.82
CA ILE A 328 9.08 2.60 23.87
C ILE A 328 10.20 1.67 23.40
N VAL A 329 9.88 0.49 22.87
CA VAL A 329 10.87 -0.47 22.35
C VAL A 329 11.69 0.16 21.22
N GLY A 330 11.04 0.84 20.28
CA GLY A 330 11.74 1.55 19.21
C GLY A 330 12.68 2.63 19.73
N GLY A 331 12.24 3.41 20.73
CA GLY A 331 13.08 4.43 21.36
C GLY A 331 14.27 3.86 22.16
N LEU A 332 14.12 2.68 22.75
CA LEU A 332 15.21 1.99 23.46
C LEU A 332 16.26 1.40 22.50
N LEU A 333 15.83 0.99 21.30
CA LEU A 333 16.71 0.43 20.28
C LEU A 333 17.37 1.52 19.42
N ALA A 334 16.76 2.70 19.30
CA ALA A 334 17.31 3.81 18.54
C ALA A 334 18.43 4.51 19.31
N THR A 335 19.53 4.77 18.65
CA THR A 335 20.67 5.51 19.22
C THR A 335 20.62 7.00 18.90
N ARG A 336 19.77 7.38 17.95
CA ARG A 336 19.58 8.77 17.50
C ARG A 336 18.11 9.09 17.35
N SER A 337 17.77 10.34 17.64
CA SER A 337 16.52 10.92 17.16
C SER A 337 16.60 10.98 15.65
N GLY A 338 15.78 10.18 14.99
CA GLY A 338 15.82 10.09 13.55
C GLY A 338 15.28 11.30 12.86
N PHE A 339 15.33 11.18 11.59
CA PHE A 339 14.72 11.97 10.56
C PHE A 339 13.39 12.62 11.03
N ASP A 340 13.22 13.88 10.77
CA ASP A 340 11.96 14.58 11.02
C ASP A 340 10.84 14.01 10.14
N SER A 341 10.19 12.96 10.68
CA SER A 341 9.09 12.29 9.98
C SER A 341 7.89 13.22 9.71
N GLN A 342 7.74 14.29 10.49
CA GLN A 342 6.69 15.27 10.27
C GLN A 342 7.05 16.16 9.07
N GLY A 343 8.26 16.65 8.99
CA GLY A 343 8.72 17.46 7.86
C GLY A 343 8.63 16.71 6.54
N ILE A 344 9.00 15.40 6.54
CA ILE A 344 8.88 14.57 5.34
C ILE A 344 7.43 14.41 4.92
N PHE A 345 6.54 14.05 5.84
CA PHE A 345 5.12 13.90 5.52
C PHE A 345 4.52 15.19 4.96
N GLU A 346 4.89 16.33 5.54
CA GLU A 346 4.46 17.63 5.03
C GLU A 346 4.99 17.90 3.62
N GLU A 347 6.23 17.54 3.33
CA GLU A 347 6.79 17.65 1.99
C GLU A 347 6.10 16.71 1.00
N GLU A 348 5.89 15.47 1.37
CA GLU A 348 5.23 14.48 0.52
C GLU A 348 3.81 14.91 0.14
N VAL A 349 3.06 15.46 1.09
CA VAL A 349 1.73 16.04 0.79
C VAL A 349 1.86 17.28 -0.10
N PHE A 350 2.87 18.11 0.10
CA PHE A 350 3.12 19.25 -0.79
C PHE A 350 3.44 18.81 -2.23
N TRP A 351 4.12 17.69 -2.41
CA TRP A 351 4.43 17.14 -3.74
C TRP A 351 3.19 16.75 -4.55
N THR A 352 2.00 16.64 -3.96
CA THR A 352 0.74 16.48 -4.72
C THR A 352 0.50 17.61 -5.72
N THR A 353 1.13 18.75 -5.48
CA THR A 353 0.97 19.96 -6.30
C THR A 353 1.91 20.02 -7.50
N LEU A 354 2.87 19.09 -7.61
CA LEU A 354 3.83 19.06 -8.73
C LEU A 354 3.14 18.91 -10.07
N ASP A 355 2.16 17.99 -10.14
CA ASP A 355 1.34 17.76 -11.33
C ASP A 355 -0.12 17.52 -10.95
N PRO A 356 -1.11 17.89 -11.78
CA PRO A 356 -2.53 17.74 -11.47
C PRO A 356 -2.95 16.29 -11.20
N GLY A 357 -3.30 15.96 -9.95
CA GLY A 357 -3.68 14.62 -9.56
C GLY A 357 -2.53 13.61 -9.59
N LEU A 358 -1.28 14.05 -9.48
CA LEU A 358 -0.10 13.19 -9.45
C LEU A 358 -0.28 12.01 -8.49
N PHE A 359 -0.77 12.27 -7.28
CA PHE A 359 -1.00 11.25 -6.27
C PHE A 359 -1.95 10.12 -6.75
N LEU A 360 -3.00 10.43 -7.52
CA LEU A 360 -3.90 9.41 -8.08
C LEU A 360 -3.23 8.64 -9.24
N VAL A 361 -2.52 9.35 -10.10
CA VAL A 361 -1.84 8.76 -11.25
C VAL A 361 -0.78 7.77 -10.81
N VAL A 362 0.07 8.15 -9.86
CA VAL A 362 1.14 7.28 -9.36
C VAL A 362 0.60 6.12 -8.54
N PHE A 363 -0.48 6.34 -7.78
CA PHE A 363 -1.18 5.31 -7.03
C PHE A 363 -1.71 4.18 -7.94
N VAL A 364 -2.45 4.56 -9.00
CA VAL A 364 -2.97 3.59 -9.97
C VAL A 364 -1.84 2.93 -10.77
N SER A 365 -0.82 3.71 -11.15
CA SER A 365 0.30 3.19 -11.94
C SER A 365 1.16 2.21 -11.15
N TYR A 366 1.28 2.38 -9.84
CA TYR A 366 2.09 1.53 -8.97
C TYR A 366 1.36 0.27 -8.50
N LEU A 367 0.12 0.44 -8.00
CA LEU A 367 -0.67 -0.65 -7.41
C LEU A 367 -1.59 -1.34 -8.43
N GLY A 368 -1.69 -0.80 -9.64
CA GLY A 368 -2.44 -1.40 -10.74
C GLY A 368 -3.86 -0.84 -10.95
N PRO A 369 -4.49 -1.22 -12.08
CA PRO A 369 -5.73 -0.60 -12.58
C PRO A 369 -6.96 -0.86 -11.70
N LEU A 370 -6.94 -1.86 -10.80
CA LEU A 370 -8.04 -2.08 -9.87
C LEU A 370 -8.26 -0.89 -8.94
N MET A 371 -7.20 -0.11 -8.69
CA MET A 371 -7.27 1.07 -7.82
C MET A 371 -8.06 2.24 -8.41
N LEU A 372 -8.45 2.17 -9.69
CA LEU A 372 -9.45 3.08 -10.26
C LEU A 372 -10.84 2.87 -9.63
N ALA A 373 -11.19 1.65 -9.28
CA ALA A 373 -12.53 1.33 -8.79
C ALA A 373 -12.90 2.09 -7.49
N PRO A 374 -12.06 2.16 -6.44
CA PRO A 374 -12.38 2.95 -5.25
C PRO A 374 -12.42 4.46 -5.50
N ILE A 375 -11.74 4.96 -6.52
CA ILE A 375 -11.76 6.38 -6.89
C ILE A 375 -13.07 6.71 -7.63
N LEU A 376 -13.44 5.88 -8.60
CA LEU A 376 -14.62 6.12 -9.46
C LEU A 376 -15.95 5.82 -8.78
N ASP A 377 -15.98 4.92 -7.79
CA ASP A 377 -17.21 4.52 -7.07
C ASP A 377 -17.12 4.79 -5.56
N LEU A 378 -16.47 5.88 -5.19
CA LEU A 378 -16.19 6.27 -3.80
C LEU A 378 -17.42 6.19 -2.86
N PRO A 379 -18.65 6.63 -3.28
CA PRO A 379 -19.82 6.52 -2.42
C PRO A 379 -20.19 5.07 -2.05
N ARG A 380 -20.07 4.13 -2.99
CA ARG A 380 -20.35 2.71 -2.71
C ARG A 380 -19.20 2.05 -1.96
N VAL A 381 -17.98 2.42 -2.27
CA VAL A 381 -16.78 1.98 -1.53
C VAL A 381 -16.89 2.36 -0.05
N ALA A 382 -17.26 3.59 0.25
CA ALA A 382 -17.48 4.03 1.63
C ALA A 382 -18.60 3.22 2.30
N ARG A 383 -19.74 3.04 1.63
CA ARG A 383 -20.85 2.25 2.16
C ARG A 383 -20.46 0.80 2.45
N ASP A 384 -19.78 0.14 1.51
CA ASP A 384 -19.35 -1.26 1.68
C ASP A 384 -18.34 -1.38 2.83
N SER A 385 -17.44 -0.40 2.96
CA SER A 385 -16.51 -0.33 4.08
C SER A 385 -17.23 -0.18 5.42
N TRP A 386 -18.23 0.70 5.52
CA TRP A 386 -19.05 0.86 6.73
C TRP A 386 -19.86 -0.39 7.09
N ARG A 387 -20.30 -1.18 6.11
CA ARG A 387 -20.96 -2.47 6.37
C ARG A 387 -20.03 -3.49 7.02
N LEU A 388 -18.75 -3.42 6.70
CA LEU A 388 -17.71 -4.22 7.35
C LEU A 388 -17.31 -3.68 8.72
N GLY A 389 -17.85 -2.53 9.10
CA GLY A 389 -17.65 -1.90 10.40
C GLY A 389 -16.79 -0.64 10.36
N PRO A 390 -16.81 0.13 11.46
CA PRO A 390 -16.11 1.42 11.53
C PRO A 390 -14.59 1.26 11.39
N GLY A 391 -13.99 0.16 11.84
CA GLY A 391 -12.58 -0.14 11.65
C GLY A 391 -12.19 -0.23 10.18
N MET A 392 -12.97 -0.96 9.39
CA MET A 392 -12.76 -1.07 7.95
C MET A 392 -12.93 0.28 7.24
N ALA A 393 -13.99 1.02 7.58
CA ALA A 393 -14.24 2.33 6.99
C ALA A 393 -13.08 3.31 7.28
N ALA A 394 -12.59 3.33 8.52
CA ALA A 394 -11.46 4.18 8.91
C ALA A 394 -10.16 3.79 8.18
N VAL A 395 -9.84 2.49 8.11
CA VAL A 395 -8.62 2.01 7.44
C VAL A 395 -8.67 2.29 5.93
N VAL A 396 -9.80 2.07 5.27
CA VAL A 396 -9.98 2.38 3.84
C VAL A 396 -9.87 3.89 3.59
N ALA A 397 -10.47 4.73 4.44
CA ALA A 397 -10.35 6.18 4.35
C ALA A 397 -8.89 6.65 4.48
N ILE A 398 -8.16 6.09 5.48
CA ILE A 398 -6.73 6.38 5.67
C ILE A 398 -5.92 5.90 4.46
N GLY A 399 -6.19 4.72 3.92
CA GLY A 399 -5.52 4.23 2.73
C GLY A 399 -5.74 5.13 1.51
N LEU A 400 -6.94 5.67 1.33
CA LEU A 400 -7.23 6.64 0.27
C LEU A 400 -6.55 7.99 0.53
N LEU A 401 -6.60 8.53 1.75
CA LEU A 401 -5.91 9.77 2.10
C LEU A 401 -4.39 9.60 2.10
N GLY A 402 -3.88 8.42 2.43
CA GLY A 402 -2.46 8.09 2.36
C GLY A 402 -1.87 8.17 0.95
N THR A 403 -2.71 8.16 -0.11
CA THR A 403 -2.21 8.41 -1.47
C THR A 403 -1.65 9.82 -1.63
N LEU A 404 -2.05 10.76 -0.76
CA LEU A 404 -1.58 12.16 -0.79
C LEU A 404 -0.09 12.29 -0.46
N THR A 405 0.56 11.27 0.10
CA THR A 405 2.03 11.27 0.24
C THR A 405 2.75 11.17 -1.11
N THR A 406 2.02 10.92 -2.21
CA THR A 406 2.57 10.68 -3.56
C THR A 406 3.53 9.50 -3.66
N GLN A 407 3.81 8.83 -2.55
CA GLN A 407 4.60 7.59 -2.51
C GLN A 407 3.66 6.38 -2.31
N PRO A 408 3.16 5.77 -3.39
CA PRO A 408 2.14 4.72 -3.31
C PRO A 408 2.61 3.48 -2.55
N ARG A 409 3.91 3.29 -2.37
CA ARG A 409 4.48 2.22 -1.54
C ARG A 409 4.10 2.36 -0.06
N GLU A 410 3.83 3.56 0.42
CA GLU A 410 3.54 3.81 1.84
C GLU A 410 2.24 3.19 2.32
N ILE A 411 1.31 2.94 1.41
CA ILE A 411 0.04 2.31 1.75
C ILE A 411 -0.01 0.81 1.47
N THR A 412 1.13 0.16 1.19
CA THR A 412 1.18 -1.28 0.86
C THR A 412 0.58 -2.16 1.95
N ASN A 413 0.79 -1.82 3.22
CA ASN A 413 0.21 -2.54 4.36
C ASN A 413 -1.32 -2.38 4.48
N VAL A 414 -1.91 -1.36 3.84
CA VAL A 414 -3.36 -1.08 3.83
C VAL A 414 -4.04 -1.67 2.59
N LEU A 415 -3.27 -2.01 1.56
CA LEU A 415 -3.77 -2.49 0.28
C LEU A 415 -4.80 -3.63 0.41
N PRO A 416 -4.65 -4.65 1.27
CA PRO A 416 -5.63 -5.72 1.41
C PRO A 416 -7.02 -5.25 1.84
N PHE A 417 -7.09 -4.17 2.62
CA PHE A 417 -8.35 -3.54 3.03
C PHE A 417 -9.00 -2.77 1.88
N LEU A 418 -8.21 -2.09 1.06
CA LEU A 418 -8.68 -1.39 -0.14
C LEU A 418 -9.19 -2.34 -1.21
N LEU A 419 -8.62 -3.55 -1.30
CA LEU A 419 -9.02 -4.55 -2.29
C LEU A 419 -10.48 -4.99 -2.14
N VAL A 420 -11.00 -5.12 -0.92
CA VAL A 420 -12.37 -5.60 -0.72
C VAL A 420 -13.39 -4.70 -1.43
N PRO A 421 -13.49 -3.39 -1.10
CA PRO A 421 -14.44 -2.52 -1.78
C PRO A 421 -14.08 -2.28 -3.25
N ALA A 422 -12.78 -2.35 -3.64
CA ALA A 422 -12.35 -2.23 -5.04
C ALA A 422 -12.85 -3.41 -5.90
N VAL A 423 -12.72 -4.64 -5.41
CA VAL A 423 -13.23 -5.85 -6.06
C VAL A 423 -14.75 -5.81 -6.20
N LEU A 424 -15.46 -5.36 -5.16
CA LEU A 424 -16.91 -5.20 -5.22
C LEU A 424 -17.35 -4.13 -6.22
N ALA A 425 -16.66 -2.99 -6.25
CA ALA A 425 -16.92 -1.94 -7.23
C ALA A 425 -16.65 -2.43 -8.67
N PHE A 426 -15.51 -3.09 -8.90
CA PHE A 426 -15.19 -3.68 -10.19
C PHE A 426 -16.27 -4.68 -10.65
N ARG A 427 -16.68 -5.60 -9.76
CA ARG A 427 -17.73 -6.58 -10.04
C ARG A 427 -19.05 -5.93 -10.46
N ARG A 428 -19.46 -4.85 -9.78
CA ARG A 428 -20.71 -4.11 -10.08
C ARG A 428 -20.69 -3.46 -11.46
N HIS A 429 -19.55 -2.91 -11.85
CA HIS A 429 -19.44 -2.14 -13.09
C HIS A 429 -19.10 -2.97 -14.31
N LEU A 430 -18.24 -3.98 -14.16
CA LEU A 430 -17.70 -4.73 -15.28
C LEU A 430 -18.08 -6.22 -15.26
N GLY A 431 -18.63 -6.70 -14.14
CA GLY A 431 -18.84 -8.11 -13.90
C GLY A 431 -17.53 -8.87 -13.72
N LEU A 432 -17.62 -10.20 -13.61
CA LEU A 432 -16.45 -11.09 -13.42
C LEU A 432 -16.48 -12.26 -14.39
N SER A 433 -16.89 -12.04 -15.65
CA SER A 433 -16.79 -13.08 -16.68
C SER A 433 -15.31 -13.39 -16.99
N THR A 434 -15.03 -14.58 -17.49
CA THR A 434 -13.66 -14.98 -17.85
C THR A 434 -12.99 -14.00 -18.82
N PRO A 435 -13.66 -13.48 -19.89
CA PRO A 435 -13.06 -12.47 -20.75
C PRO A 435 -12.70 -11.17 -20.03
N VAL A 436 -13.53 -10.74 -19.05
CA VAL A 436 -13.23 -9.54 -18.24
C VAL A 436 -12.01 -9.76 -17.37
N LEU A 437 -11.88 -10.93 -16.74
CA LEU A 437 -10.69 -11.26 -15.94
C LEU A 437 -9.42 -11.34 -16.79
N ILE A 438 -9.50 -11.92 -17.99
CA ILE A 438 -8.37 -11.92 -18.94
C ILE A 438 -8.02 -10.50 -19.35
N GLY A 439 -9.01 -9.68 -19.71
CA GLY A 439 -8.79 -8.27 -20.06
C GLY A 439 -8.15 -7.50 -18.92
N PHE A 440 -8.63 -7.70 -17.68
CA PHE A 440 -8.04 -7.10 -16.49
C PHE A 440 -6.58 -7.54 -16.27
N PHE A 441 -6.30 -8.83 -16.43
CA PHE A 441 -4.93 -9.36 -16.35
C PHE A 441 -4.00 -8.68 -17.38
N LEU A 442 -4.43 -8.58 -18.65
CA LEU A 442 -3.64 -7.95 -19.70
C LEU A 442 -3.37 -6.47 -19.43
N VAL A 443 -4.38 -5.73 -18.95
CA VAL A 443 -4.22 -4.33 -18.53
C VAL A 443 -3.27 -4.23 -17.34
N SER A 444 -3.37 -5.14 -16.36
CA SER A 444 -2.46 -5.18 -15.22
C SER A 444 -1.01 -5.45 -15.64
N VAL A 445 -0.79 -6.37 -16.59
CA VAL A 445 0.54 -6.61 -17.20
C VAL A 445 1.06 -5.37 -17.90
N ALA A 446 0.22 -4.62 -18.61
CA ALA A 446 0.62 -3.35 -19.23
C ALA A 446 1.06 -2.32 -18.17
N PHE A 447 0.29 -2.17 -17.07
CA PHE A 447 0.64 -1.26 -15.97
C PHE A 447 1.89 -1.72 -15.19
N SER A 448 2.16 -3.01 -15.10
CA SER A 448 3.33 -3.54 -14.39
C SER A 448 4.66 -3.17 -15.05
N ARG A 449 4.65 -2.76 -16.31
CA ARG A 449 5.85 -2.42 -17.12
C ARG A 449 6.91 -3.53 -17.15
N ILE A 450 6.55 -4.79 -16.86
CA ILE A 450 7.48 -5.91 -16.89
C ILE A 450 8.06 -6.14 -18.29
N TRP A 451 7.30 -5.76 -19.32
CA TRP A 451 7.69 -5.84 -20.73
C TRP A 451 8.73 -4.80 -21.15
N LEU A 452 9.01 -3.79 -20.28
CA LEU A 452 9.97 -2.73 -20.57
C LEU A 452 11.35 -3.16 -20.08
N TYR A 453 12.31 -3.25 -21.00
CA TYR A 453 13.70 -3.49 -20.62
C TYR A 453 14.30 -2.29 -19.92
N ILE A 454 14.93 -2.49 -18.78
CA ILE A 454 15.53 -1.41 -17.99
C ILE A 454 17.06 -1.44 -18.04
N GLY A 455 17.69 -2.61 -18.15
CA GLY A 455 19.14 -2.77 -18.16
C GLY A 455 19.84 -2.35 -16.83
N PRO A 456 21.15 -2.30 -16.73
CA PRO A 456 21.89 -1.89 -15.54
C PRO A 456 21.78 -0.37 -15.29
N LEU A 457 21.63 0.04 -14.03
CA LEU A 457 21.58 1.45 -13.63
C LEU A 457 22.89 2.17 -13.94
N GLU A 458 22.79 3.40 -14.41
CA GLU A 458 23.93 4.32 -14.48
C GLU A 458 24.32 4.76 -13.06
N THR A 459 25.62 4.94 -12.83
CA THR A 459 26.17 5.28 -11.51
C THR A 459 26.00 6.75 -11.13
N ASN A 460 25.58 7.60 -12.08
CA ASN A 460 25.40 9.04 -11.84
C ASN A 460 23.96 9.36 -11.46
N ALA A 461 23.74 9.80 -10.22
CA ALA A 461 22.43 10.15 -9.70
C ALA A 461 21.72 11.24 -10.56
N ALA A 462 22.45 12.22 -11.10
CA ALA A 462 21.88 13.25 -11.95
C ALA A 462 21.35 12.70 -13.29
N ALA A 463 21.98 11.66 -13.83
CA ALA A 463 21.54 11.00 -15.06
C ALA A 463 20.34 10.08 -14.87
N LEU A 464 20.08 9.61 -13.64
CA LEU A 464 19.02 8.64 -13.36
C LEU A 464 17.62 9.11 -13.73
N LEU A 465 17.36 10.41 -13.67
CA LEU A 465 16.05 11.00 -13.95
C LEU A 465 15.93 11.56 -15.38
N HIS A 466 16.96 11.41 -16.21
CA HIS A 466 16.94 11.87 -17.60
C HIS A 466 16.72 10.70 -18.56
N PHE A 467 15.85 10.91 -19.55
CA PHE A 467 15.71 9.96 -20.65
C PHE A 467 17.01 9.89 -21.49
N PRO A 468 17.52 8.69 -21.86
CA PRO A 468 16.93 7.34 -21.74
C PRO A 468 17.34 6.56 -20.48
N ALA A 469 17.77 7.22 -19.41
CA ALA A 469 18.22 6.55 -18.20
C ALA A 469 17.12 5.67 -17.59
N GLN A 470 17.53 4.61 -16.93
CA GLN A 470 16.61 3.55 -16.46
C GLN A 470 15.74 4.00 -15.31
N ALA A 471 16.26 4.82 -14.40
CA ALA A 471 15.48 5.40 -13.32
C ALA A 471 14.31 6.25 -13.83
N TYR A 472 14.40 6.79 -15.04
CA TYR A 472 13.30 7.48 -15.70
C TYR A 472 12.03 6.61 -15.78
N TYR A 473 12.20 5.32 -16.08
CA TYR A 473 11.09 4.35 -16.18
C TYR A 473 10.69 3.75 -14.83
N MET A 474 11.62 3.77 -13.87
CA MET A 474 11.41 3.27 -12.51
C MET A 474 10.92 4.35 -11.55
N ALA A 475 11.04 5.63 -11.93
CA ALA A 475 10.61 6.73 -11.10
C ALA A 475 9.09 6.68 -10.84
N VAL A 476 8.74 6.75 -9.57
CA VAL A 476 7.36 6.82 -9.09
C VAL A 476 7.26 7.90 -8.02
N GLY A 477 6.07 8.39 -7.82
CA GLY A 477 5.85 9.45 -6.84
C GLY A 477 6.42 10.80 -7.31
N PRO A 478 6.99 11.59 -6.41
CA PRO A 478 7.39 12.98 -6.70
C PRO A 478 8.57 13.08 -7.68
N TRP A 479 9.34 12.01 -7.84
CA TRP A 479 10.48 11.97 -8.78
C TRP A 479 10.08 11.58 -10.21
N THR A 480 8.77 11.39 -10.47
CA THR A 480 8.30 11.03 -11.81
C THR A 480 8.53 12.22 -12.78
N PRO A 481 9.36 12.06 -13.84
CA PRO A 481 9.56 13.11 -14.81
C PRO A 481 8.26 13.49 -15.54
N ALA A 482 8.10 14.72 -15.97
CA ALA A 482 6.87 15.24 -16.57
C ALA A 482 6.36 14.39 -17.76
N SER A 483 7.25 13.89 -18.61
CA SER A 483 6.89 13.02 -19.74
C SER A 483 6.44 11.62 -19.28
N SER A 484 7.07 11.07 -18.24
CA SER A 484 6.63 9.80 -17.63
C SER A 484 5.28 9.98 -16.94
N TYR A 485 5.07 11.09 -16.24
CA TYR A 485 3.76 11.44 -15.69
C TYR A 485 2.69 11.55 -16.78
N ALA A 486 2.96 12.25 -17.89
CA ALA A 486 2.03 12.38 -19.01
C ALA A 486 1.65 11.01 -19.61
N MET A 487 2.61 10.10 -19.78
CA MET A 487 2.34 8.73 -20.23
C MET A 487 1.49 7.95 -19.23
N GLN A 488 1.80 8.05 -17.94
CA GLN A 488 1.03 7.38 -16.88
C GLN A 488 -0.39 7.94 -16.81
N LEU A 489 -0.55 9.25 -16.86
CA LEU A 489 -1.85 9.91 -16.91
C LEU A 489 -2.66 9.46 -18.14
N GLY A 490 -2.03 9.42 -19.31
CA GLY A 490 -2.65 8.91 -20.55
C GLY A 490 -3.14 7.47 -20.40
N ALA A 491 -2.32 6.58 -19.81
CA ALA A 491 -2.71 5.19 -19.54
C ALA A 491 -3.88 5.08 -18.55
N VAL A 492 -3.87 5.88 -17.48
CA VAL A 492 -4.95 5.95 -16.50
C VAL A 492 -6.25 6.44 -17.14
N LEU A 493 -6.20 7.53 -17.91
CA LEU A 493 -7.37 8.10 -18.61
C LEU A 493 -7.93 7.13 -19.65
N LEU A 494 -7.08 6.51 -20.46
CA LEU A 494 -7.49 5.52 -21.47
C LEU A 494 -8.17 4.32 -20.80
N THR A 495 -7.58 3.78 -19.73
CA THR A 495 -8.15 2.64 -18.99
C THR A 495 -9.50 3.02 -18.37
N THR A 496 -9.61 4.22 -17.81
CA THR A 496 -10.86 4.75 -17.28
C THR A 496 -11.93 4.85 -18.37
N ALA A 497 -11.58 5.41 -19.53
CA ALA A 497 -12.51 5.54 -20.67
C ALA A 497 -12.98 4.17 -21.17
N ILE A 498 -12.08 3.20 -21.31
CA ILE A 498 -12.43 1.82 -21.69
C ILE A 498 -13.37 1.20 -20.66
N ALA A 499 -13.06 1.32 -19.36
CA ALA A 499 -13.88 0.77 -18.29
C ALA A 499 -15.31 1.38 -18.30
N LEU A 500 -15.42 2.69 -18.51
CA LEU A 500 -16.72 3.38 -18.62
C LEU A 500 -17.51 2.91 -19.82
N VAL A 501 -16.89 2.81 -21.01
CA VAL A 501 -17.56 2.33 -22.24
C VAL A 501 -18.05 0.89 -22.05
N VAL A 502 -17.23 0.01 -21.49
CA VAL A 502 -17.61 -1.39 -21.21
C VAL A 502 -18.76 -1.43 -20.19
N SER A 503 -18.69 -0.66 -19.12
CA SER A 503 -19.75 -0.56 -18.09
C SER A 503 -21.09 -0.12 -18.70
N LEU A 504 -21.08 0.92 -19.53
CA LEU A 504 -22.29 1.42 -20.21
C LEU A 504 -22.91 0.37 -21.16
N ARG A 505 -22.07 -0.37 -21.91
CA ARG A 505 -22.55 -1.44 -22.78
C ARG A 505 -23.13 -2.63 -22.01
N LEU A 506 -22.58 -2.94 -20.85
CA LEU A 506 -23.10 -4.04 -20.02
C LEU A 506 -24.41 -3.63 -19.33
N SER A 507 -24.55 -2.37 -18.89
CA SER A 507 -25.75 -1.84 -18.27
C SER A 507 -26.95 -1.74 -19.24
N GLY A 508 -26.70 -1.52 -20.53
CA GLY A 508 -27.75 -1.43 -21.58
C GLY A 508 -28.28 -2.77 -22.09
N ARG A 509 -27.74 -3.90 -21.62
CA ARG A 509 -28.31 -5.22 -21.99
C ARG A 509 -29.51 -5.52 -21.12
N PRO A 510 -30.73 -5.73 -21.71
CA PRO A 510 -31.87 -6.17 -20.93
C PRO A 510 -31.51 -7.45 -20.19
N SER A 511 -31.82 -7.50 -18.90
CA SER A 511 -31.69 -8.72 -18.11
C SER A 511 -32.42 -9.84 -18.85
N ARG A 512 -31.67 -10.78 -19.45
CA ARG A 512 -32.30 -11.99 -20.01
C ARG A 512 -33.00 -12.70 -18.86
N PRO A 513 -34.28 -13.02 -19.03
CA PRO A 513 -35.08 -13.70 -18.02
C PRO A 513 -34.50 -15.07 -17.64
#